data_30ba8e5592d41f18d43b51aaea862062
#
_entry.id   30ba8e5592d41f18d43b51aaea862062
#
_cell.length_a   1.000
_cell.length_b   1.000
_cell.length_c   1.000
_cell.angle_alpha   90.00
_cell.angle_beta   90.00
_cell.angle_gamma   90.00
#
_symmetry.space_group_name_H-M   'P 1'
#
loop_
_entity.id
_entity.type
_entity.pdbx_description
1 polymer ?
#
loop_
_entity_poly.entity_id
_entity_poly.type
_entity_poly.pdbx_seq_one_letter_code
_entity_poly.pdbx_strand_id
1 'polypeptide(L)'
;SGHACLRLDAHAARGVPNLFYEVHLFFGNGEQIRGWSVAGLPGVINGYNEKVAWGFTNIGDTQDLYLETRSEDDSLTFKDGDAWYEARVETVEIPVSGRDTPELFSIVYTRNGPLISDDPPISLRWTVQDLNGLGIDTILEFNRAQSAEHFAEVLNGFSAPALNATFADVEGNIGFRTAGLIPLRRAGEGLYPLPGDDSTNRWLGVVAMNELPRAINTQEGYLAAANARVNAAGNGPLVSADNAAGYRIRRIQYVLSSKEKLDLDDMRGIQTV
;
A
#
# COMPACT_ATOMS: atom_id res chain seq x y z
N SER A 1 -32.06 -3.92 -2.96
CA SER A 1 -32.37 -2.50 -2.73
C SER A 1 -32.18 -1.64 -3.98
N GLY A 2 -31.39 -2.09 -4.96
CA GLY A 2 -31.04 -1.30 -6.14
C GLY A 2 -29.91 -0.29 -5.90
N HIS A 3 -29.33 -0.28 -4.72
CA HIS A 3 -28.17 0.55 -4.36
C HIS A 3 -26.91 -0.31 -4.28
N ALA A 4 -25.73 0.31 -4.52
CA ALA A 4 -24.46 -0.34 -4.30
C ALA A 4 -24.24 -0.63 -2.81
N CYS A 5 -23.61 -1.75 -2.50
CA CYS A 5 -23.24 -2.15 -1.16
C CYS A 5 -21.73 -2.38 -1.09
N LEU A 6 -21.05 -1.79 -0.12
CA LEU A 6 -19.65 -2.04 0.18
C LEU A 6 -19.54 -2.83 1.49
N ARG A 7 -18.73 -3.88 1.48
CA ARG A 7 -18.32 -4.60 2.67
C ARG A 7 -16.81 -4.56 2.82
N LEU A 8 -16.34 -4.16 3.97
CA LEU A 8 -14.93 -4.14 4.32
C LEU A 8 -14.71 -4.94 5.61
N ASP A 9 -13.64 -5.75 5.62
CA ASP A 9 -13.20 -6.52 6.76
C ASP A 9 -11.67 -6.45 6.85
N ALA A 10 -11.16 -5.56 7.70
CA ALA A 10 -9.73 -5.33 7.85
C ALA A 10 -9.12 -6.42 8.76
N HIS A 11 -8.21 -7.21 8.19
CA HIS A 11 -7.46 -8.24 8.92
C HIS A 11 -6.12 -7.66 9.40
N ALA A 12 -6.13 -7.01 10.56
CA ALA A 12 -4.93 -6.50 11.22
C ALA A 12 -4.64 -7.30 12.50
N ALA A 13 -3.39 -7.22 12.97
CA ALA A 13 -3.02 -7.79 14.27
C ALA A 13 -3.85 -7.14 15.38
N ARG A 14 -4.29 -7.96 16.35
CA ARG A 14 -5.00 -7.49 17.55
C ARG A 14 -3.99 -7.17 18.64
N GLY A 15 -4.00 -5.95 19.11
CA GLY A 15 -3.07 -5.49 20.15
C GLY A 15 -3.65 -4.32 20.94
N VAL A 16 -2.91 -3.91 21.97
CA VAL A 16 -3.20 -2.70 22.76
C VAL A 16 -1.89 -1.90 22.82
N PRO A 17 -1.83 -0.73 22.20
CA PRO A 17 -2.88 -0.08 21.39
C PRO A 17 -3.16 -0.83 20.08
N ASN A 18 -4.39 -0.73 19.58
CA ASN A 18 -4.75 -1.28 18.27
C ASN A 18 -4.26 -0.37 17.14
N LEU A 19 -4.01 -0.96 15.95
CA LEU A 19 -3.63 -0.20 14.75
C LEU A 19 -4.74 0.76 14.32
N PHE A 20 -5.98 0.28 14.29
CA PHE A 20 -7.14 1.06 13.88
C PHE A 20 -7.98 1.51 15.07
N TYR A 21 -8.52 2.71 14.97
CA TYR A 21 -9.55 3.22 15.87
C TYR A 21 -10.73 3.78 15.06
N GLU A 22 -11.95 3.63 15.58
CA GLU A 22 -13.15 4.19 14.96
C GLU A 22 -13.21 5.70 15.20
N VAL A 23 -13.60 6.43 14.17
CA VAL A 23 -13.75 7.89 14.20
C VAL A 23 -14.99 8.32 13.44
N HIS A 24 -15.68 9.33 13.97
CA HIS A 24 -16.79 10.03 13.33
C HIS A 24 -16.53 11.52 13.40
N LEU A 25 -16.26 12.15 12.27
CA LEU A 25 -15.96 13.57 12.14
C LEU A 25 -17.20 14.31 11.66
N PHE A 26 -17.54 15.40 12.36
CA PHE A 26 -18.60 16.31 11.97
C PHE A 26 -17.99 17.66 11.63
N PHE A 27 -18.34 18.22 10.49
CA PHE A 27 -17.89 19.51 10.03
C PHE A 27 -18.98 20.56 10.21
N GLY A 28 -18.57 21.84 10.41
CA GLY A 28 -19.50 22.94 10.66
C GLY A 28 -20.49 23.23 9.53
N ASN A 29 -20.26 22.72 8.33
CA ASN A 29 -21.15 22.81 7.17
C ASN A 29 -22.18 21.65 7.08
N GLY A 30 -22.18 20.74 8.07
CA GLY A 30 -23.07 19.58 8.13
C GLY A 30 -22.52 18.31 7.45
N GLU A 31 -21.36 18.39 6.78
CA GLU A 31 -20.68 17.21 6.25
C GLU A 31 -20.19 16.32 7.39
N GLN A 32 -20.19 15.01 7.16
CA GLN A 32 -19.68 14.04 8.11
C GLN A 32 -18.95 12.92 7.40
N ILE A 33 -17.94 12.36 8.10
CA ILE A 33 -17.15 11.25 7.62
C ILE A 33 -17.03 10.24 8.76
N ARG A 34 -17.27 8.98 8.47
CA ARG A 34 -17.19 7.92 9.49
C ARG A 34 -16.40 6.74 9.00
N GLY A 35 -15.64 6.12 9.89
CA GLY A 35 -14.89 4.90 9.60
C GLY A 35 -13.73 4.66 10.55
N TRP A 36 -12.64 4.13 10.03
CA TRP A 36 -11.45 3.80 10.80
C TRP A 36 -10.25 4.63 10.32
N SER A 37 -9.43 5.01 11.28
CA SER A 37 -8.17 5.70 11.04
C SER A 37 -7.02 5.01 11.76
N VAL A 38 -5.82 5.43 11.46
CA VAL A 38 -4.57 5.02 12.11
C VAL A 38 -4.04 6.21 12.91
N ALA A 39 -3.53 5.95 14.13
CA ALA A 39 -2.99 7.02 14.96
C ALA A 39 -1.87 7.78 14.24
N GLY A 40 -1.98 9.11 14.21
CA GLY A 40 -1.03 10.00 13.54
C GLY A 40 -1.39 10.35 12.09
N LEU A 41 -2.39 9.70 11.48
CA LEU A 41 -2.90 10.07 10.16
C LEU A 41 -4.18 10.91 10.28
N PRO A 42 -4.32 12.00 9.51
CA PRO A 42 -5.55 12.77 9.48
C PRO A 42 -6.65 12.07 8.67
N GLY A 43 -7.90 12.30 9.02
CA GLY A 43 -9.06 11.82 8.29
C GLY A 43 -9.38 10.35 8.53
N VAL A 44 -10.14 9.76 7.60
CA VAL A 44 -10.66 8.39 7.64
C VAL A 44 -10.02 7.57 6.52
N ILE A 45 -9.30 6.51 6.88
CA ILE A 45 -8.61 5.65 5.91
C ILE A 45 -9.60 4.67 5.24
N ASN A 46 -10.44 4.03 6.04
CA ASN A 46 -11.48 3.13 5.55
C ASN A 46 -12.83 3.60 6.10
N GLY A 47 -13.77 3.91 5.25
CA GLY A 47 -15.05 4.44 5.73
C GLY A 47 -15.97 4.97 4.65
N TYR A 48 -16.72 5.99 5.00
CA TYR A 48 -17.67 6.61 4.08
C TYR A 48 -17.98 8.05 4.49
N ASN A 49 -18.39 8.84 3.51
CA ASN A 49 -19.08 10.11 3.66
C ASN A 49 -20.52 9.98 3.14
N GLU A 50 -21.25 11.09 2.93
CA GLU A 50 -22.62 11.06 2.43
C GLU A 50 -22.75 10.56 0.97
N LYS A 51 -21.67 10.49 0.22
CA LYS A 51 -21.68 10.20 -1.22
C LYS A 51 -20.97 8.91 -1.58
N VAL A 52 -19.84 8.61 -0.92
CA VAL A 52 -18.96 7.51 -1.30
C VAL A 52 -18.57 6.70 -0.06
N ALA A 53 -18.55 5.39 -0.21
CA ALA A 53 -17.96 4.46 0.73
C ALA A 53 -16.70 3.86 0.10
N TRP A 54 -15.64 3.66 0.90
CA TRP A 54 -14.36 3.12 0.42
C TRP A 54 -13.70 2.21 1.43
N GLY A 55 -12.88 1.30 0.91
CA GLY A 55 -12.04 0.44 1.73
C GLY A 55 -10.80 0.00 0.99
N PHE A 56 -9.70 -0.14 1.73
CA PHE A 56 -8.41 -0.53 1.20
C PHE A 56 -8.03 -1.93 1.66
N THR A 57 -7.34 -2.66 0.76
CA THR A 57 -6.65 -3.90 1.06
C THR A 57 -5.18 -3.75 0.73
N ASN A 58 -4.32 -4.39 1.54
CA ASN A 58 -2.88 -4.29 1.40
C ASN A 58 -2.38 -4.95 0.10
N ILE A 59 -1.31 -4.35 -0.44
CA ILE A 59 -0.46 -4.91 -1.49
C ILE A 59 0.92 -5.10 -0.88
N GLY A 60 1.51 -6.29 -1.07
CA GLY A 60 2.90 -6.53 -0.73
C GLY A 60 3.88 -5.91 -1.75
N ASP A 61 5.19 -6.11 -1.53
CA ASP A 61 6.26 -5.97 -2.54
C ASP A 61 6.47 -4.58 -3.13
N THR A 62 6.35 -3.53 -2.34
CA THR A 62 6.78 -2.19 -2.74
C THR A 62 8.23 -1.89 -2.37
N GLN A 63 8.95 -2.91 -1.95
CA GLN A 63 10.36 -2.89 -1.57
C GLN A 63 11.14 -4.02 -2.23
N ASP A 64 12.45 -3.83 -2.34
CA ASP A 64 13.43 -4.86 -2.64
C ASP A 64 14.57 -4.84 -1.64
N LEU A 65 15.14 -6.01 -1.38
CA LEU A 65 16.34 -6.19 -0.59
C LEU A 65 17.52 -6.47 -1.50
N TYR A 66 18.67 -5.89 -1.18
CA TYR A 66 19.90 -6.12 -1.91
C TYR A 66 20.96 -6.66 -0.97
N LEU A 67 21.53 -7.83 -1.33
CA LEU A 67 22.69 -8.38 -0.66
C LEU A 67 23.93 -7.65 -1.19
N GLU A 68 24.49 -6.82 -0.35
CA GLU A 68 25.63 -5.97 -0.71
C GLU A 68 26.95 -6.73 -0.62
N THR A 69 27.88 -6.43 -1.52
CA THR A 69 29.26 -6.89 -1.45
C THR A 69 30.08 -5.83 -0.75
N ARG A 70 30.53 -6.11 0.49
CA ARG A 70 31.33 -5.21 1.32
C ARG A 70 32.79 -5.56 1.23
N SER A 71 33.68 -4.55 1.31
CA SER A 71 35.13 -4.74 1.43
C SER A 71 35.52 -5.43 2.74
N GLU A 72 36.54 -6.28 2.70
CA GLU A 72 37.10 -6.91 3.89
C GLU A 72 37.96 -5.91 4.71
N ASP A 73 38.53 -4.90 4.04
CA ASP A 73 39.46 -3.93 4.65
C ASP A 73 38.72 -2.71 5.24
N ASP A 74 37.50 -2.40 4.74
CA ASP A 74 36.74 -1.23 5.16
C ASP A 74 35.25 -1.50 5.18
N SER A 75 34.65 -1.37 6.35
CA SER A 75 33.22 -1.62 6.60
C SER A 75 32.26 -0.65 5.90
N LEU A 76 32.74 0.49 5.41
CA LEU A 76 31.96 1.49 4.69
C LEU A 76 32.16 1.45 3.17
N THR A 77 33.01 0.56 2.68
CA THR A 77 33.27 0.41 1.24
C THR A 77 32.50 -0.77 0.66
N PHE A 78 31.73 -0.48 -0.38
CA PHE A 78 30.85 -1.42 -1.07
C PHE A 78 31.15 -1.50 -2.56
N LYS A 79 30.78 -2.61 -3.20
CA LYS A 79 31.01 -2.87 -4.62
C LYS A 79 29.79 -2.48 -5.47
N ASP A 80 30.03 -1.93 -6.67
CA ASP A 80 29.04 -1.64 -7.69
C ASP A 80 29.62 -1.95 -9.08
N GLY A 81 29.23 -3.07 -9.67
CA GLY A 81 29.89 -3.64 -10.83
C GLY A 81 31.35 -3.99 -10.52
N ASP A 82 32.28 -3.43 -11.28
CA ASP A 82 33.71 -3.64 -11.08
C ASP A 82 34.35 -2.57 -10.15
N ALA A 83 33.57 -1.58 -9.71
CA ALA A 83 34.06 -0.45 -8.92
C ALA A 83 33.73 -0.58 -7.43
N TRP A 84 34.62 -0.05 -6.59
CA TRP A 84 34.37 0.13 -5.15
C TRP A 84 34.01 1.60 -4.88
N TYR A 85 33.11 1.82 -3.91
CA TYR A 85 32.71 3.17 -3.50
C TYR A 85 32.49 3.23 -1.99
N GLU A 86 32.71 4.39 -1.41
CA GLU A 86 32.42 4.66 0.00
C GLU A 86 30.91 4.97 0.17
N ALA A 87 30.28 4.31 1.13
CA ALA A 87 28.89 4.54 1.48
C ALA A 87 28.70 5.90 2.18
N ARG A 88 27.56 6.53 1.98
CA ARG A 88 27.18 7.74 2.72
C ARG A 88 26.72 7.36 4.12
N VAL A 89 27.25 8.03 5.13
CA VAL A 89 26.78 7.87 6.51
C VAL A 89 26.02 9.12 6.94
N GLU A 90 24.85 8.92 7.52
CA GLU A 90 24.03 9.96 8.11
C GLU A 90 23.85 9.68 9.60
N THR A 91 24.18 10.64 10.46
CA THR A 91 24.01 10.51 11.90
C THR A 91 22.80 11.33 12.34
N VAL A 92 21.86 10.66 13.00
CA VAL A 92 20.65 11.25 13.57
C VAL A 92 20.82 11.33 15.08
N GLU A 93 20.59 12.51 15.64
CA GLU A 93 20.57 12.73 17.08
C GLU A 93 19.15 12.49 17.61
N ILE A 94 19.01 11.54 18.53
CA ILE A 94 17.72 11.17 19.13
C ILE A 94 17.69 11.65 20.59
N PRO A 95 16.94 12.73 20.91
CA PRO A 95 16.75 13.16 22.29
C PRO A 95 16.04 12.07 23.11
N VAL A 96 16.61 11.66 24.22
CA VAL A 96 16.04 10.65 25.11
C VAL A 96 15.58 11.30 26.40
N SER A 97 14.32 11.10 26.76
CA SER A 97 13.76 11.65 28.02
C SER A 97 14.55 11.15 29.23
N GLY A 98 14.96 12.10 30.09
CA GLY A 98 15.76 11.82 31.29
C GLY A 98 17.27 11.64 31.05
N ARG A 99 17.78 11.95 29.84
CA ARG A 99 19.21 12.00 29.52
C ARG A 99 19.59 13.40 29.05
N ASP A 100 20.76 13.89 29.50
CA ASP A 100 21.30 15.21 29.10
C ASP A 100 21.93 15.17 27.70
N THR A 101 22.30 13.99 27.22
CA THR A 101 22.92 13.79 25.90
C THR A 101 22.01 12.96 25.00
N PRO A 102 21.84 13.34 23.72
CA PRO A 102 21.10 12.54 22.76
C PRO A 102 21.82 11.22 22.48
N GLU A 103 21.07 10.23 22.03
CA GLU A 103 21.62 9.03 21.42
C GLU A 103 21.93 9.30 19.95
N LEU A 104 23.13 8.93 19.51
CA LEU A 104 23.55 9.08 18.12
C LEU A 104 23.27 7.79 17.37
N PHE A 105 22.45 7.90 16.32
CA PHE A 105 22.12 6.76 15.46
C PHE A 105 22.67 6.99 14.05
N SER A 106 23.59 6.12 13.61
CA SER A 106 24.22 6.23 12.29
C SER A 106 23.54 5.30 11.29
N ILE A 107 23.14 5.85 10.15
CA ILE A 107 22.53 5.13 9.04
C ILE A 107 23.54 5.11 7.89
N VAL A 108 23.90 3.91 7.45
CA VAL A 108 24.77 3.70 6.29
C VAL A 108 23.89 3.55 5.04
N TYR A 109 24.12 4.38 4.03
CA TYR A 109 23.40 4.33 2.77
C TYR A 109 24.31 3.79 1.66
N THR A 110 23.96 2.63 1.15
CA THR A 110 24.50 2.11 -0.11
C THR A 110 23.84 2.78 -1.32
N ARG A 111 24.24 2.42 -2.54
CA ARG A 111 23.54 2.88 -3.77
C ARG A 111 22.13 2.30 -3.92
N ASN A 112 21.83 1.22 -3.20
CA ASN A 112 20.54 0.55 -3.24
C ASN A 112 19.59 1.02 -2.11
N GLY A 113 20.10 1.75 -1.11
CA GLY A 113 19.32 2.28 0.00
C GLY A 113 20.01 2.16 1.35
N PRO A 114 19.32 2.42 2.48
CA PRO A 114 19.87 2.24 3.80
C PRO A 114 20.18 0.77 4.08
N LEU A 115 21.32 0.53 4.73
CA LEU A 115 21.71 -0.77 5.23
C LEU A 115 20.84 -1.11 6.45
N ILE A 116 20.12 -2.23 6.40
CA ILE A 116 19.23 -2.70 7.46
C ILE A 116 19.75 -3.92 8.20
N SER A 117 20.82 -4.56 7.69
CA SER A 117 21.56 -5.64 8.32
C SER A 117 23.02 -5.52 7.98
N ASP A 118 23.89 -5.82 8.94
CA ASP A 118 25.35 -5.78 8.80
C ASP A 118 25.94 -7.15 8.43
N ASP A 119 25.33 -8.23 8.86
CA ASP A 119 25.76 -9.58 8.61
C ASP A 119 24.57 -10.53 8.36
N PRO A 120 24.32 -10.95 7.11
CA PRO A 120 24.94 -10.40 5.90
C PRO A 120 24.55 -8.93 5.65
N PRO A 121 25.37 -8.16 4.92
CA PRO A 121 25.06 -6.77 4.62
C PRO A 121 23.89 -6.68 3.63
N ILE A 122 22.74 -6.18 4.11
CA ILE A 122 21.51 -6.07 3.33
C ILE A 122 21.05 -4.62 3.35
N SER A 123 20.83 -4.04 2.19
CA SER A 123 20.18 -2.74 2.01
C SER A 123 18.72 -2.88 1.59
N LEU A 124 17.93 -1.86 1.92
CA LEU A 124 16.50 -1.78 1.63
C LEU A 124 16.23 -0.67 0.59
N ARG A 125 15.62 -1.05 -0.52
CA ARG A 125 15.01 -0.12 -1.46
C ARG A 125 13.50 -0.19 -1.32
N TRP A 126 12.87 0.93 -0.92
CA TRP A 126 11.44 1.00 -0.66
C TRP A 126 10.83 2.25 -1.29
N THR A 127 9.67 2.13 -1.94
CA THR A 127 9.01 3.26 -2.63
C THR A 127 8.69 4.43 -1.70
N VAL A 128 8.52 4.17 -0.40
CA VAL A 128 8.33 5.23 0.63
C VAL A 128 9.53 6.17 0.73
N GLN A 129 10.74 5.73 0.36
CA GLN A 129 11.94 6.57 0.37
C GLN A 129 11.95 7.62 -0.75
N ASP A 130 11.14 7.45 -1.79
CA ASP A 130 11.03 8.38 -2.92
C ASP A 130 9.95 9.45 -2.74
N LEU A 131 9.30 9.47 -1.56
CA LEU A 131 8.19 10.37 -1.32
C LEU A 131 8.65 11.82 -1.13
N ASN A 132 8.19 12.70 -2.00
CA ASN A 132 8.17 14.16 -1.76
C ASN A 132 6.96 14.57 -0.89
N GLY A 133 6.58 13.72 0.07
CA GLY A 133 5.42 13.83 0.92
C GLY A 133 4.61 12.53 0.98
N LEU A 134 3.95 12.26 2.10
CA LEU A 134 3.20 11.02 2.35
C LEU A 134 1.85 10.94 1.63
N GLY A 135 1.52 11.91 0.76
CA GLY A 135 0.18 11.96 0.15
C GLY A 135 -0.95 12.18 1.17
N ILE A 136 -0.64 12.81 2.31
CA ILE A 136 -1.62 13.12 3.38
C ILE A 136 -2.76 13.96 2.82
N ASP A 137 -2.47 14.90 1.93
CA ASP A 137 -3.48 15.74 1.29
C ASP A 137 -4.47 14.89 0.50
N THR A 138 -3.98 13.82 -0.16
CA THR A 138 -4.84 12.86 -0.87
C THR A 138 -5.83 12.17 0.06
N ILE A 139 -5.45 11.89 1.32
CA ILE A 139 -6.38 11.31 2.31
C ILE A 139 -7.53 12.29 2.60
N LEU A 140 -7.21 13.56 2.79
CA LEU A 140 -8.22 14.59 3.03
C LEU A 140 -9.10 14.83 1.80
N GLU A 141 -8.54 14.71 0.60
CA GLU A 141 -9.27 14.85 -0.65
C GLU A 141 -10.22 13.69 -0.90
N PHE A 142 -9.77 12.42 -0.78
CA PHE A 142 -10.68 11.30 -0.99
C PHE A 142 -11.76 11.20 0.09
N ASN A 143 -11.51 11.70 1.30
CA ASN A 143 -12.54 11.81 2.34
C ASN A 143 -13.70 12.75 1.93
N ARG A 144 -13.46 13.66 0.97
CA ARG A 144 -14.44 14.60 0.41
C ARG A 144 -14.92 14.20 -0.98
N ALA A 145 -14.63 12.98 -1.43
CA ALA A 145 -15.04 12.50 -2.73
C ALA A 145 -16.57 12.60 -2.90
N GLN A 146 -17.00 13.03 -4.08
CA GLN A 146 -18.41 13.28 -4.38
C GLN A 146 -19.04 12.15 -5.23
N SER A 147 -18.21 11.31 -5.84
CA SER A 147 -18.62 10.15 -6.64
C SER A 147 -17.51 9.09 -6.65
N ALA A 148 -17.84 7.90 -7.10
CA ALA A 148 -16.88 6.82 -7.33
C ALA A 148 -15.78 7.23 -8.32
N GLU A 149 -16.12 7.96 -9.37
CA GLU A 149 -15.16 8.47 -10.35
C GLU A 149 -14.23 9.51 -9.75
N HIS A 150 -14.76 10.50 -8.99
CA HIS A 150 -13.94 11.48 -8.29
C HIS A 150 -13.00 10.81 -7.28
N PHE A 151 -13.48 9.81 -6.52
CA PHE A 151 -12.63 9.03 -5.62
C PHE A 151 -11.47 8.36 -6.37
N ALA A 152 -11.77 7.73 -7.51
CA ALA A 152 -10.75 7.10 -8.35
C ALA A 152 -9.74 8.09 -8.92
N GLU A 153 -10.16 9.31 -9.28
CA GLU A 153 -9.26 10.38 -9.76
C GLU A 153 -8.32 10.87 -8.66
N VAL A 154 -8.85 11.13 -7.46
CA VAL A 154 -8.06 11.58 -6.31
C VAL A 154 -6.95 10.57 -5.98
N LEU A 155 -7.20 9.28 -6.15
CA LEU A 155 -6.18 8.24 -5.91
C LEU A 155 -4.96 8.33 -6.84
N ASN A 156 -4.97 9.16 -7.90
CA ASN A 156 -3.76 9.43 -8.69
C ASN A 156 -2.67 10.13 -7.88
N GLY A 157 -3.04 10.89 -6.85
CA GLY A 157 -2.12 11.56 -5.93
C GLY A 157 -1.65 10.68 -4.77
N PHE A 158 -2.23 9.48 -4.60
CA PHE A 158 -1.90 8.60 -3.50
C PHE A 158 -0.58 7.87 -3.76
N SER A 159 0.41 8.07 -2.90
CA SER A 159 1.78 7.58 -3.13
C SER A 159 2.13 6.33 -2.32
N ALA A 160 1.79 6.30 -1.03
CA ALA A 160 2.14 5.18 -0.14
C ALA A 160 1.25 5.09 1.11
N PRO A 161 1.12 3.87 1.67
CA PRO A 161 1.58 2.58 1.12
C PRO A 161 0.77 2.18 -0.12
N ALA A 162 1.32 1.30 -0.98
CA ALA A 162 0.52 0.82 -2.09
C ALA A 162 -0.64 -0.06 -1.62
N LEU A 163 -1.84 0.21 -2.12
CA LEU A 163 -3.08 -0.40 -1.67
C LEU A 163 -4.03 -0.67 -2.85
N ASN A 164 -4.91 -1.65 -2.70
CA ASN A 164 -6.06 -1.82 -3.57
C ASN A 164 -7.28 -1.16 -2.91
N ALA A 165 -7.85 -0.18 -3.56
CA ALA A 165 -9.09 0.47 -3.16
C ALA A 165 -10.31 -0.23 -3.79
N THR A 166 -11.34 -0.48 -2.99
CA THR A 166 -12.69 -0.79 -3.46
C THR A 166 -13.62 0.30 -2.96
N PHE A 167 -14.53 0.77 -3.79
CA PHE A 167 -15.40 1.89 -3.45
C PHE A 167 -16.75 1.79 -4.15
N ALA A 168 -17.73 2.48 -3.59
CA ALA A 168 -19.08 2.54 -4.13
C ALA A 168 -19.70 3.90 -3.81
N ASP A 169 -20.60 4.42 -4.67
CA ASP A 169 -21.30 5.67 -4.44
C ASP A 169 -22.83 5.51 -4.34
N VAL A 170 -23.47 6.60 -3.95
CA VAL A 170 -24.93 6.65 -3.78
C VAL A 170 -25.70 6.54 -5.09
N GLU A 171 -25.07 6.78 -6.24
CA GLU A 171 -25.64 6.63 -7.57
C GLU A 171 -25.62 5.16 -8.04
N GLY A 172 -24.97 4.27 -7.28
CA GLY A 172 -24.92 2.84 -7.58
C GLY A 172 -23.65 2.40 -8.31
N ASN A 173 -22.70 3.31 -8.51
CA ASN A 173 -21.41 2.97 -9.12
C ASN A 173 -20.54 2.20 -8.13
N ILE A 174 -19.81 1.21 -8.64
CA ILE A 174 -18.81 0.43 -7.92
C ILE A 174 -17.47 0.53 -8.62
N GLY A 175 -16.39 0.61 -7.85
CA GLY A 175 -15.05 0.76 -8.40
C GLY A 175 -13.99 -0.04 -7.67
N PHE A 176 -12.93 -0.34 -8.40
CA PHE A 176 -11.68 -0.91 -7.93
C PHE A 176 -10.52 -0.14 -8.53
N ARG A 177 -9.48 0.09 -7.74
CA ARG A 177 -8.25 0.70 -8.21
C ARG A 177 -7.06 0.30 -7.35
N THR A 178 -5.97 -0.11 -7.99
CA THR A 178 -4.65 -0.16 -7.37
C THR A 178 -4.09 1.26 -7.31
N ALA A 179 -3.61 1.68 -6.14
CA ALA A 179 -3.05 3.01 -5.90
C ALA A 179 -1.74 2.90 -5.11
N GLY A 180 -0.87 3.89 -5.26
CA GLY A 180 0.47 3.94 -4.66
C GLY A 180 1.58 3.65 -5.65
N LEU A 181 2.82 3.92 -5.22
CA LEU A 181 4.01 3.71 -6.04
C LEU A 181 4.36 2.22 -6.09
N ILE A 182 4.28 1.63 -7.27
CA ILE A 182 4.67 0.24 -7.53
C ILE A 182 6.02 0.23 -8.27
N PRO A 183 7.05 -0.50 -7.80
CA PRO A 183 8.33 -0.56 -8.46
C PRO A 183 8.24 -1.12 -9.89
N LEU A 184 8.86 -0.44 -10.84
CA LEU A 184 9.09 -0.97 -12.18
C LEU A 184 10.41 -1.75 -12.16
N ARG A 185 10.33 -3.04 -11.93
CA ARG A 185 11.47 -3.95 -11.80
C ARG A 185 11.97 -4.43 -13.16
N ARG A 186 13.28 -4.50 -13.31
CA ARG A 186 13.93 -5.18 -14.44
C ARG A 186 14.15 -6.65 -14.12
N ALA A 187 14.52 -6.96 -12.88
CA ALA A 187 14.81 -8.30 -12.40
C ALA A 187 14.15 -8.52 -11.02
N GLY A 188 13.93 -9.77 -10.66
CA GLY A 188 13.31 -10.15 -9.40
C GLY A 188 11.83 -9.82 -9.33
N GLU A 189 11.21 -10.21 -8.24
CA GLU A 189 9.78 -10.03 -7.98
C GLU A 189 9.52 -9.45 -6.57
N GLY A 190 10.58 -9.04 -5.85
CA GLY A 190 10.48 -8.55 -4.47
C GLY A 190 10.47 -9.63 -3.39
N LEU A 191 10.57 -10.93 -3.77
CA LEU A 191 10.46 -12.05 -2.84
C LEU A 191 11.78 -12.44 -2.17
N TYR A 192 12.91 -12.18 -2.82
CA TYR A 192 14.24 -12.57 -2.35
C TYR A 192 15.24 -11.43 -2.56
N PRO A 193 16.26 -11.34 -1.69
CA PRO A 193 17.36 -10.40 -1.91
C PRO A 193 18.04 -10.61 -3.26
N LEU A 194 18.34 -9.52 -3.94
CA LEU A 194 19.07 -9.50 -5.21
C LEU A 194 20.55 -9.13 -4.96
N PRO A 195 21.51 -9.56 -5.82
CA PRO A 195 22.87 -9.06 -5.76
C PRO A 195 22.93 -7.54 -5.85
N GLY A 196 23.51 -6.88 -4.83
CA GLY A 196 23.54 -5.42 -4.71
C GLY A 196 24.59 -4.75 -5.59
N ASP A 197 25.64 -5.49 -5.95
CA ASP A 197 26.71 -5.06 -6.83
C ASP A 197 26.36 -5.08 -8.31
N ASP A 198 25.22 -5.71 -8.70
CA ASP A 198 24.72 -5.73 -10.06
C ASP A 198 23.67 -4.63 -10.27
N SER A 199 24.08 -3.55 -10.92
CA SER A 199 23.19 -2.40 -11.23
C SER A 199 21.98 -2.76 -12.11
N THR A 200 22.02 -3.91 -12.81
CA THR A 200 20.87 -4.37 -13.62
C THR A 200 19.70 -4.85 -12.78
N ASN A 201 19.93 -5.12 -11.51
CA ASN A 201 18.88 -5.49 -10.53
C ASN A 201 18.10 -4.27 -10.03
N ARG A 202 18.57 -3.04 -10.26
CA ARG A 202 17.91 -1.83 -9.79
C ARG A 202 16.63 -1.54 -10.55
N TRP A 203 15.70 -0.87 -9.86
CA TRP A 203 14.44 -0.44 -10.48
C TRP A 203 14.68 0.51 -11.65
N LEU A 204 13.83 0.42 -12.65
CA LEU A 204 13.76 1.37 -13.76
C LEU A 204 13.00 2.65 -13.39
N GLY A 205 12.31 2.65 -12.26
CA GLY A 205 11.43 3.69 -11.78
C GLY A 205 10.20 3.09 -11.10
N VAL A 206 9.05 3.70 -11.28
CA VAL A 206 7.75 3.23 -10.81
C VAL A 206 6.81 3.03 -12.00
N VAL A 207 5.85 2.12 -11.83
CA VAL A 207 4.80 1.87 -12.81
C VAL A 207 3.92 3.12 -12.92
N ALA A 208 3.61 3.53 -14.15
CA ALA A 208 2.72 4.67 -14.38
C ALA A 208 1.33 4.40 -13.83
N MET A 209 0.74 5.39 -13.13
CA MET A 209 -0.55 5.24 -12.43
C MET A 209 -1.71 4.81 -13.34
N ASN A 210 -1.67 5.18 -14.62
CA ASN A 210 -2.67 4.79 -15.62
C ASN A 210 -2.53 3.34 -16.11
N GLU A 211 -1.40 2.68 -15.84
CA GLU A 211 -1.16 1.27 -16.15
C GLU A 211 -1.54 0.35 -14.98
N LEU A 212 -1.77 0.91 -13.80
CA LEU A 212 -2.19 0.13 -12.63
C LEU A 212 -3.62 -0.42 -12.82
N PRO A 213 -3.91 -1.62 -12.27
CA PRO A 213 -5.22 -2.24 -12.36
C PRO A 213 -6.35 -1.34 -11.85
N ARG A 214 -7.40 -1.23 -12.65
CA ARG A 214 -8.60 -0.46 -12.33
C ARG A 214 -9.84 -1.05 -13.01
N ALA A 215 -11.00 -0.86 -12.39
CA ALA A 215 -12.29 -1.25 -12.95
C ALA A 215 -13.41 -0.36 -12.38
N ILE A 216 -14.38 -0.01 -13.19
CA ILE A 216 -15.61 0.70 -12.80
C ILE A 216 -16.78 -0.04 -13.43
N ASN A 217 -17.83 -0.32 -12.67
CA ASN A 217 -19.09 -0.89 -13.13
C ASN A 217 -18.91 -2.11 -14.04
N THR A 218 -18.24 -3.15 -13.52
CA THR A 218 -17.99 -4.39 -14.26
C THR A 218 -19.28 -5.09 -14.67
N GLN A 219 -19.23 -5.87 -15.73
CA GLN A 219 -20.39 -6.64 -16.23
C GLN A 219 -20.89 -7.66 -15.20
N GLU A 220 -20.02 -8.17 -14.36
CA GLU A 220 -20.34 -9.09 -13.27
C GLU A 220 -21.21 -8.44 -12.19
N GLY A 221 -21.25 -7.10 -12.12
CA GLY A 221 -22.01 -6.35 -11.14
C GLY A 221 -21.41 -6.37 -9.73
N TYR A 222 -20.22 -6.89 -9.55
CA TYR A 222 -19.49 -6.87 -8.28
C TYR A 222 -17.97 -6.74 -8.48
N LEU A 223 -17.30 -6.30 -7.43
CA LEU A 223 -15.84 -6.20 -7.32
C LEU A 223 -15.42 -6.75 -5.96
N ALA A 224 -14.25 -7.39 -5.90
CA ALA A 224 -13.73 -7.96 -4.66
C ALA A 224 -12.20 -7.90 -4.63
N ALA A 225 -11.65 -7.63 -3.45
CA ALA A 225 -10.22 -7.72 -3.15
C ALA A 225 -10.01 -8.49 -1.84
N ALA A 226 -9.03 -9.38 -1.81
CA ALA A 226 -8.68 -10.18 -0.63
C ALA A 226 -7.18 -10.51 -0.62
N ASN A 227 -6.32 -9.52 -0.93
CA ASN A 227 -4.87 -9.62 -1.04
C ASN A 227 -4.40 -10.68 -2.07
N ALA A 228 -5.29 -11.09 -2.97
CA ALA A 228 -4.95 -11.98 -4.08
C ALA A 228 -4.42 -11.16 -5.28
N ARG A 229 -3.80 -11.84 -6.22
CA ARG A 229 -3.32 -11.22 -7.45
C ARG A 229 -4.47 -10.50 -8.18
N VAL A 230 -4.25 -9.25 -8.53
CA VAL A 230 -5.29 -8.37 -9.11
C VAL A 230 -5.31 -8.38 -10.64
N ASN A 231 -4.26 -8.85 -11.29
CA ASN A 231 -4.18 -9.01 -12.73
C ASN A 231 -3.70 -10.42 -13.12
N ALA A 232 -4.15 -10.93 -14.25
CA ALA A 232 -3.66 -12.20 -14.78
C ALA A 232 -2.16 -12.10 -15.13
N ALA A 233 -1.44 -13.23 -15.01
CA ALA A 233 -0.03 -13.29 -15.39
C ALA A 233 0.15 -12.86 -16.87
N GLY A 234 1.07 -11.91 -17.10
CA GLY A 234 1.33 -11.35 -18.43
C GLY A 234 0.33 -10.31 -18.91
N ASN A 235 -0.66 -9.94 -18.07
CA ASN A 235 -1.65 -8.92 -18.41
C ASN A 235 -1.42 -7.66 -17.55
N GLY A 236 -0.57 -6.76 -18.03
CA GLY A 236 -0.15 -5.55 -17.32
C GLY A 236 1.08 -5.73 -16.43
N PRO A 237 1.46 -4.68 -15.67
CA PRO A 237 2.64 -4.69 -14.84
C PRO A 237 2.52 -5.65 -13.65
N LEU A 238 3.66 -6.12 -13.16
CA LEU A 238 3.71 -6.85 -11.90
C LEU A 238 3.40 -5.88 -10.74
N VAL A 239 2.25 -6.06 -10.09
CA VAL A 239 1.86 -5.25 -8.93
C VAL A 239 2.44 -5.85 -7.65
N SER A 240 2.34 -7.16 -7.48
CA SER A 240 2.89 -7.91 -6.35
C SER A 240 3.07 -9.38 -6.72
N ALA A 241 4.12 -10.01 -6.23
CA ALA A 241 4.33 -11.45 -6.27
C ALA A 241 3.93 -12.12 -4.94
N ASP A 242 4.03 -11.40 -3.81
CA ASP A 242 3.55 -11.87 -2.50
C ASP A 242 2.04 -11.67 -2.39
N ASN A 243 1.30 -12.59 -2.94
CA ASN A 243 -0.15 -12.57 -2.91
C ASN A 243 -0.69 -13.64 -1.96
N ALA A 244 -1.77 -13.32 -1.26
CA ALA A 244 -2.49 -14.31 -0.48
C ALA A 244 -3.01 -15.44 -1.37
N ALA A 245 -3.02 -16.67 -0.83
CA ALA A 245 -3.59 -17.80 -1.52
C ALA A 245 -5.06 -17.53 -1.91
N GLY A 246 -5.46 -17.92 -3.12
CA GLY A 246 -6.73 -17.56 -3.75
C GLY A 246 -8.00 -18.12 -3.10
N TYR A 247 -7.94 -18.70 -1.88
CA TYR A 247 -9.11 -19.30 -1.22
C TYR A 247 -10.16 -18.27 -0.85
N ARG A 248 -9.74 -17.18 -0.17
CA ARG A 248 -10.65 -16.11 0.26
C ARG A 248 -11.32 -15.42 -0.91
N ILE A 249 -10.55 -14.98 -1.90
CA ILE A 249 -11.11 -14.28 -3.06
C ILE A 249 -12.07 -15.17 -3.84
N ARG A 250 -11.75 -16.45 -4.07
CA ARG A 250 -12.65 -17.39 -4.75
C ARG A 250 -13.95 -17.62 -3.98
N ARG A 251 -13.85 -17.71 -2.65
CA ARG A 251 -15.07 -17.87 -1.82
C ARG A 251 -15.93 -16.63 -1.86
N ILE A 252 -15.34 -15.45 -1.75
CA ILE A 252 -16.07 -14.17 -1.87
C ILE A 252 -16.76 -14.09 -3.24
N GLN A 253 -16.04 -14.34 -4.32
CA GLN A 253 -16.59 -14.32 -5.68
C GLN A 253 -17.73 -15.34 -5.86
N TYR A 254 -17.56 -16.56 -5.32
CA TYR A 254 -18.61 -17.56 -5.36
C TYR A 254 -19.91 -17.08 -4.67
N VAL A 255 -19.81 -16.47 -3.50
CA VAL A 255 -20.98 -15.95 -2.78
C VAL A 255 -21.59 -14.78 -3.55
N LEU A 256 -20.75 -13.82 -4.02
CA LEU A 256 -21.23 -12.67 -4.79
C LEU A 256 -21.94 -13.07 -6.10
N SER A 257 -21.48 -14.12 -6.78
CA SER A 257 -22.08 -14.63 -8.01
C SER A 257 -23.26 -15.58 -7.80
N SER A 258 -23.54 -16.00 -6.56
CA SER A 258 -24.58 -17.00 -6.26
C SER A 258 -26.02 -16.48 -6.37
N LYS A 259 -26.18 -15.16 -6.36
CA LYS A 259 -27.48 -14.48 -6.44
C LYS A 259 -27.40 -13.30 -7.42
N GLU A 260 -28.45 -13.07 -8.17
CA GLU A 260 -28.55 -11.91 -9.06
C GLU A 260 -28.56 -10.57 -8.30
N LYS A 261 -29.16 -10.56 -7.11
CA LYS A 261 -29.21 -9.40 -6.21
C LYS A 261 -28.84 -9.81 -4.80
N LEU A 262 -27.95 -9.07 -4.22
CA LEU A 262 -27.49 -9.24 -2.84
C LEU A 262 -28.11 -8.17 -1.93
N ASP A 263 -28.36 -8.54 -0.68
CA ASP A 263 -28.78 -7.61 0.36
C ASP A 263 -27.70 -7.44 1.43
N LEU A 264 -27.99 -6.65 2.46
CA LEU A 264 -27.04 -6.40 3.56
C LEU A 264 -26.72 -7.64 4.39
N ASP A 265 -27.68 -8.58 4.50
CA ASP A 265 -27.46 -9.81 5.25
C ASP A 265 -26.58 -10.78 4.46
N ASP A 266 -26.72 -10.84 3.14
CA ASP A 266 -25.77 -11.54 2.27
C ASP A 266 -24.36 -10.98 2.44
N MET A 267 -24.21 -9.65 2.42
CA MET A 267 -22.89 -9.01 2.63
C MET A 267 -22.31 -9.26 4.02
N ARG A 268 -23.14 -9.35 5.06
CA ARG A 268 -22.71 -9.75 6.41
C ARG A 268 -22.28 -11.22 6.44
N GLY A 269 -23.00 -12.10 5.77
CA GLY A 269 -22.69 -13.52 5.70
C GLY A 269 -21.32 -13.82 5.07
N ILE A 270 -20.83 -12.98 4.16
CA ILE A 270 -19.48 -13.14 3.55
C ILE A 270 -18.34 -13.11 4.59
N GLN A 271 -18.51 -12.41 5.72
CA GLN A 271 -17.48 -12.34 6.78
C GLN A 271 -17.30 -13.64 7.56
N THR A 272 -18.31 -14.48 7.62
CA THR A 272 -18.35 -15.65 8.51
C THR A 272 -18.08 -16.96 7.78
N VAL A 273 -17.60 -16.90 6.56
CA VAL A 273 -17.48 -18.08 5.68
C VAL A 273 -16.04 -18.40 5.32
#